data_d299c8de0f4219e81a1bd1fcafe9dc43
#
_entry.id   d299c8de0f4219e81a1bd1fcafe9dc43
#
_cell.length_a   1.000
_cell.length_b   1.000
_cell.length_c   1.000
_cell.angle_alpha   90.00
_cell.angle_beta   90.00
_cell.angle_gamma   90.00
#
_symmetry.space_group_name_H-M   'P 1'
#
loop_
_entity.id
_entity.type
_entity.pdbx_description
1 polymer ?
#
loop_
_entity_poly.entity_id
_entity_poly.type
_entity_poly.pdbx_seq_one_letter_code
_entity_poly.pdbx_strand_id
1 'polypeptide(L)'
;MPINAFNSFTDGLDPNQRSREHFIANINVEDDRLWVPYAQGVRIQPCCFNVTSGGFSVVLKGLAGAKLGTHYHVGTVRGYTMRGHWRYLEHDWVAKPGTFIYEPAGEAHTLVISDDSPEPALILFMVEGGLIYLDKSVNGGFAAYEDGFTLLELTRKYYREAGLDVRPLDLLVR
;
A
#
# COMPACT_ATOMS: atom_id res chain seq x y z
N MET A 1 13.17 -22.52 -25.07
CA MET A 1 11.91 -22.69 -24.33
C MET A 1 12.26 -23.00 -22.89
N PRO A 2 11.63 -22.35 -21.89
CA PRO A 2 11.79 -22.77 -20.52
C PRO A 2 11.38 -24.24 -20.42
N ILE A 3 12.14 -25.02 -19.70
CA ILE A 3 11.80 -26.42 -19.43
C ILE A 3 10.54 -26.39 -18.57
N ASN A 4 9.39 -26.77 -19.14
CA ASN A 4 8.13 -26.90 -18.41
C ASN A 4 8.15 -28.16 -17.51
N ALA A 5 9.14 -28.22 -16.61
CA ALA A 5 9.24 -29.31 -15.65
C ALA A 5 8.10 -29.27 -14.60
N PHE A 6 7.32 -28.19 -14.59
CA PHE A 6 6.29 -27.97 -13.55
C PHE A 6 4.86 -28.25 -14.01
N ASN A 7 4.60 -28.49 -15.29
CA ASN A 7 3.25 -28.82 -15.76
C ASN A 7 2.69 -30.10 -15.09
N SER A 8 3.56 -31.05 -14.75
CA SER A 8 3.15 -32.29 -14.08
C SER A 8 2.72 -32.08 -12.62
N PHE A 9 3.14 -31.01 -11.95
CA PHE A 9 2.73 -30.72 -10.57
C PHE A 9 1.32 -30.17 -10.47
N THR A 10 0.77 -29.62 -11.53
CA THR A 10 -0.55 -29.01 -11.54
C THR A 10 -1.63 -29.93 -12.11
N ASP A 11 -1.27 -30.94 -12.90
CA ASP A 11 -2.21 -31.78 -13.63
C ASP A 11 -3.07 -32.69 -12.72
N GLY A 12 -2.65 -32.91 -11.47
CA GLY A 12 -3.38 -33.68 -10.48
C GLY A 12 -4.06 -32.88 -9.38
N LEU A 13 -3.95 -31.54 -9.39
CA LEU A 13 -4.57 -30.71 -8.34
C LEU A 13 -5.99 -30.34 -8.71
N ASP A 14 -6.92 -30.52 -7.76
CA ASP A 14 -8.27 -30.01 -7.89
C ASP A 14 -8.24 -28.47 -8.13
N PRO A 15 -8.83 -27.99 -9.23
CA PRO A 15 -8.88 -26.55 -9.51
C PRO A 15 -9.49 -25.71 -8.39
N ASN A 16 -10.37 -26.29 -7.57
CA ASN A 16 -10.98 -25.63 -6.42
C ASN A 16 -10.04 -25.48 -5.21
N GLN A 17 -8.94 -26.23 -5.19
CA GLN A 17 -7.92 -26.17 -4.14
C GLN A 17 -6.74 -25.27 -4.49
N ARG A 18 -6.73 -24.70 -5.70
CA ARG A 18 -5.71 -23.76 -6.12
C ARG A 18 -6.07 -22.34 -5.71
N SER A 19 -5.07 -21.57 -5.34
CA SER A 19 -5.19 -20.12 -5.35
C SER A 19 -5.55 -19.65 -6.75
N ARG A 20 -6.40 -18.64 -6.86
CA ARG A 20 -6.75 -18.04 -8.15
C ARG A 20 -5.47 -17.50 -8.81
N GLU A 21 -5.21 -17.88 -10.06
CA GLU A 21 -4.04 -17.45 -10.82
C GLU A 21 -4.11 -15.99 -11.27
N HIS A 22 -5.34 -15.43 -11.32
CA HIS A 22 -5.56 -14.07 -11.76
C HIS A 22 -6.12 -13.23 -10.62
N PHE A 23 -5.45 -12.11 -10.40
CA PHE A 23 -5.91 -11.03 -9.56
C PHE A 23 -5.77 -9.72 -10.32
N ILE A 24 -6.87 -8.98 -10.48
CA ILE A 24 -6.88 -7.73 -11.23
C ILE A 24 -7.44 -6.64 -10.33
N ALA A 25 -6.61 -5.61 -10.11
CA ALA A 25 -7.01 -4.37 -9.50
C ALA A 25 -6.76 -3.23 -10.52
N ASN A 26 -7.82 -2.52 -10.90
CA ASN A 26 -7.70 -1.37 -11.79
C ASN A 26 -7.64 -0.09 -10.96
N ILE A 27 -6.51 0.59 -11.02
CA ILE A 27 -6.33 1.89 -10.39
C ILE A 27 -6.73 2.99 -11.38
N ASN A 28 -7.74 3.74 -11.02
CA ASN A 28 -8.17 4.91 -11.79
C ASN A 28 -7.71 6.18 -11.10
N VAL A 29 -6.57 6.70 -11.56
CA VAL A 29 -5.93 7.89 -10.98
C VAL A 29 -6.70 9.17 -11.27
N GLU A 30 -7.59 9.17 -12.26
CA GLU A 30 -8.35 10.34 -12.70
C GLU A 30 -9.68 10.52 -11.95
N ASP A 31 -10.21 9.49 -11.32
CA ASP A 31 -11.43 9.61 -10.50
C ASP A 31 -11.09 9.94 -9.05
N ASP A 32 -11.18 11.23 -8.72
CA ASP A 32 -10.85 11.71 -7.38
C ASP A 32 -11.73 11.12 -6.26
N ARG A 33 -12.91 10.59 -6.59
CA ARG A 33 -13.81 9.96 -5.61
C ARG A 33 -13.27 8.63 -5.09
N LEU A 34 -12.42 7.96 -5.88
CA LEU A 34 -11.82 6.67 -5.50
C LEU A 34 -10.61 6.81 -4.56
N TRP A 35 -10.16 8.04 -4.34
CA TRP A 35 -9.02 8.31 -3.46
C TRP A 35 -9.47 8.46 -2.01
N VAL A 36 -9.29 7.39 -1.23
CA VAL A 36 -9.61 7.34 0.20
C VAL A 36 -8.70 8.29 0.96
N PRO A 37 -9.23 9.26 1.71
CA PRO A 37 -8.43 10.10 2.59
C PRO A 37 -7.70 9.25 3.64
N TYR A 38 -6.40 9.48 3.82
CA TYR A 38 -5.57 8.65 4.68
C TYR A 38 -4.83 9.45 5.75
N ALA A 39 -4.15 10.52 5.34
CA ALA A 39 -3.56 11.52 6.22
C ALA A 39 -3.71 12.90 5.57
N GLN A 40 -3.28 13.95 6.27
CA GLN A 40 -3.33 15.30 5.71
C GLN A 40 -2.47 15.39 4.44
N GLY A 41 -3.10 15.67 3.30
CA GLY A 41 -2.44 15.73 2.00
C GLY A 41 -2.07 14.36 1.42
N VAL A 42 -2.46 13.25 2.08
CA VAL A 42 -2.22 11.88 1.61
C VAL A 42 -3.55 11.16 1.40
N ARG A 43 -3.68 10.51 0.25
CA ARG A 43 -4.82 9.66 -0.11
C ARG A 43 -4.31 8.33 -0.67
N ILE A 44 -5.14 7.31 -0.63
CA ILE A 44 -4.80 5.98 -1.15
C ILE A 44 -5.89 5.42 -2.06
N GLN A 45 -5.51 4.59 -3.02
CA GLN A 45 -6.40 3.65 -3.68
C GLN A 45 -5.92 2.22 -3.38
N PRO A 46 -6.78 1.37 -2.81
CA PRO A 46 -6.39 0.00 -2.49
C PRO A 46 -6.27 -0.86 -3.74
N CYS A 47 -5.26 -1.72 -3.76
CA CYS A 47 -5.07 -2.74 -4.79
C CYS A 47 -5.39 -4.14 -4.24
N CYS A 48 -5.07 -4.40 -2.97
CA CYS A 48 -5.29 -5.68 -2.32
C CYS A 48 -5.38 -5.52 -0.80
N PHE A 49 -6.28 -6.26 -0.18
CA PHE A 49 -6.37 -6.46 1.27
C PHE A 49 -6.08 -7.92 1.57
N ASN A 50 -4.87 -8.24 2.01
CA ASN A 50 -4.53 -9.60 2.37
C ASN A 50 -4.92 -9.86 3.83
N VAL A 51 -6.17 -10.25 4.04
CA VAL A 51 -6.69 -10.51 5.39
C VAL A 51 -6.16 -11.83 5.99
N THR A 52 -5.50 -12.65 5.20
CA THR A 52 -4.84 -13.88 5.71
C THR A 52 -3.55 -13.57 6.45
N SER A 53 -2.77 -12.60 5.97
CA SER A 53 -1.47 -12.22 6.55
C SER A 53 -1.47 -10.83 7.21
N GLY A 54 -2.57 -10.09 7.13
CA GLY A 54 -2.66 -8.71 7.61
C GLY A 54 -2.06 -7.68 6.64
N GLY A 55 -1.44 -8.13 5.55
CA GLY A 55 -0.82 -7.24 4.57
C GLY A 55 -1.82 -6.53 3.66
N PHE A 56 -1.32 -5.56 2.89
CA PHE A 56 -2.12 -4.84 1.90
C PHE A 56 -1.24 -4.25 0.80
N SER A 57 -1.87 -3.89 -0.33
CA SER A 57 -1.21 -3.13 -1.38
C SER A 57 -2.06 -1.94 -1.76
N VAL A 58 -1.43 -0.79 -1.91
CA VAL A 58 -2.09 0.49 -2.21
C VAL A 58 -1.26 1.32 -3.18
N VAL A 59 -1.93 2.14 -3.98
CA VAL A 59 -1.28 3.31 -4.55
C VAL A 59 -1.53 4.49 -3.60
N LEU A 60 -0.45 5.09 -3.13
CA LEU A 60 -0.46 6.30 -2.32
C LEU A 60 -0.32 7.52 -3.24
N LYS A 61 -1.18 8.53 -3.03
CA LYS A 61 -1.10 9.85 -3.65
C LYS A 61 -0.78 10.87 -2.56
N GLY A 62 0.35 11.56 -2.67
CA GLY A 62 0.78 12.56 -1.70
C GLY A 62 1.00 13.93 -2.35
N LEU A 63 0.45 14.97 -1.76
CA LEU A 63 0.70 16.36 -2.18
C LEU A 63 2.08 16.81 -1.67
N ALA A 64 2.71 17.78 -2.35
CA ALA A 64 3.97 18.37 -1.91
C ALA A 64 3.89 18.82 -0.44
N GLY A 65 4.92 18.50 0.34
CA GLY A 65 4.98 18.79 1.77
C GLY A 65 4.14 17.87 2.67
N ALA A 66 3.32 16.98 2.11
CA ALA A 66 2.53 16.04 2.90
C ALA A 66 3.43 15.04 3.64
N LYS A 67 2.98 14.63 4.82
CA LYS A 67 3.69 13.66 5.67
C LYS A 67 2.75 12.54 6.07
N LEU A 68 3.26 11.32 6.00
CA LEU A 68 2.68 10.18 6.68
C LEU A 68 3.35 10.04 8.04
N GLY A 69 2.56 9.85 9.09
CA GLY A 69 3.07 9.75 10.47
C GLY A 69 4.17 8.72 10.61
N THR A 70 5.06 8.92 11.57
CA THR A 70 6.14 7.95 11.87
C THR A 70 5.54 6.59 12.15
N HIS A 71 6.03 5.58 11.49
CA HIS A 71 5.51 4.22 11.61
C HIS A 71 6.63 3.17 11.50
N TYR A 72 6.31 2.01 12.01
CA TYR A 72 7.14 0.83 12.08
C TYR A 72 6.48 -0.29 11.29
N HIS A 73 7.24 -1.01 10.47
CA HIS A 73 6.72 -2.13 9.69
C HIS A 73 6.85 -3.46 10.43
N VAL A 74 5.75 -4.18 10.56
CA VAL A 74 5.72 -5.53 11.15
C VAL A 74 6.30 -6.57 10.19
N GLY A 75 6.07 -6.39 8.89
CA GLY A 75 6.62 -7.21 7.82
C GLY A 75 7.45 -6.38 6.84
N THR A 76 7.87 -6.99 5.74
CA THR A 76 8.61 -6.28 4.70
C THR A 76 7.70 -5.39 3.86
N VAL A 77 8.25 -4.32 3.29
CA VAL A 77 7.56 -3.47 2.33
C VAL A 77 8.36 -3.36 1.05
N ARG A 78 7.64 -3.32 -0.06
CA ARG A 78 8.19 -2.98 -1.36
C ARG A 78 7.45 -1.77 -1.89
N GLY A 79 8.19 -0.77 -2.35
CA GLY A 79 7.65 0.45 -2.91
C GLY A 79 8.19 0.72 -4.31
N TYR A 80 7.32 1.21 -5.19
CA TYR A 80 7.73 1.66 -6.52
C TYR A 80 7.17 3.05 -6.80
N THR A 81 8.05 4.00 -7.06
CA THR A 81 7.68 5.39 -7.37
C THR A 81 7.26 5.51 -8.82
N MET A 82 6.00 5.88 -9.04
CA MET A 82 5.44 6.12 -10.38
C MET A 82 5.58 7.57 -10.80
N ARG A 83 5.33 8.51 -9.88
CA ARG A 83 5.37 9.96 -10.10
C ARG A 83 5.86 10.70 -8.86
N GLY A 84 6.31 11.95 -9.05
CA GLY A 84 6.70 12.84 -7.97
C GLY A 84 7.97 12.44 -7.25
N HIS A 85 8.27 13.18 -6.18
CA HIS A 85 9.47 12.98 -5.37
C HIS A 85 9.08 12.82 -3.90
N TRP A 86 9.72 11.90 -3.20
CA TRP A 86 9.50 11.65 -1.78
C TRP A 86 10.73 11.06 -1.10
N ARG A 87 10.78 11.05 0.22
CA ARG A 87 11.84 10.46 1.02
C ARG A 87 11.34 10.05 2.39
N TYR A 88 12.16 9.33 3.13
CA TYR A 88 12.04 9.24 4.58
C TYR A 88 12.88 10.33 5.25
N LEU A 89 12.40 10.90 6.37
CA LEU A 89 13.17 11.91 7.11
C LEU A 89 14.49 11.37 7.65
N GLU A 90 14.52 10.07 7.92
CA GLU A 90 15.64 9.35 8.53
C GLU A 90 16.73 8.96 7.51
N HIS A 91 16.51 9.25 6.21
CA HIS A 91 17.43 8.88 5.13
C HIS A 91 17.80 10.07 4.24
N ASP A 92 19.00 10.00 3.64
CA ASP A 92 19.55 11.07 2.78
C ASP A 92 19.12 10.98 1.31
N TRP A 93 18.51 9.86 0.89
CA TRP A 93 18.07 9.67 -0.49
C TRP A 93 16.69 10.31 -0.77
N VAL A 94 16.46 10.62 -2.04
CA VAL A 94 15.15 11.05 -2.55
C VAL A 94 14.72 10.07 -3.63
N ALA A 95 13.56 9.45 -3.45
CA ALA A 95 12.92 8.62 -4.45
C ALA A 95 12.29 9.47 -5.55
N LYS A 96 12.48 9.05 -6.79
CA LYS A 96 11.97 9.69 -8.02
C LYS A 96 11.28 8.63 -8.88
N PRO A 97 10.56 9.01 -9.95
CA PRO A 97 9.95 8.03 -10.84
C PRO A 97 10.95 6.95 -11.30
N GLY A 98 10.56 5.68 -11.14
CA GLY A 98 11.41 4.52 -11.40
C GLY A 98 12.18 4.00 -10.18
N THR A 99 12.18 4.71 -9.04
CA THR A 99 12.82 4.21 -7.82
C THR A 99 12.03 3.04 -7.25
N PHE A 100 12.72 1.93 -7.01
CA PHE A 100 12.24 0.79 -6.24
C PHE A 100 12.92 0.79 -4.87
N ILE A 101 12.14 0.58 -3.82
CA ILE A 101 12.64 0.41 -2.45
C ILE A 101 12.25 -0.95 -1.88
N TYR A 102 13.06 -1.44 -0.99
CA TYR A 102 12.81 -2.59 -0.13
C TYR A 102 13.06 -2.18 1.32
N GLU A 103 12.09 -2.42 2.17
CA GLU A 103 12.14 -2.08 3.59
C GLU A 103 12.07 -3.39 4.39
N PRO A 104 13.07 -3.69 5.21
CA PRO A 104 12.98 -4.83 6.11
C PRO A 104 11.97 -4.56 7.22
N ALA A 105 11.43 -5.63 7.79
CA ALA A 105 10.68 -5.54 9.04
C ALA A 105 11.55 -4.94 10.14
N GLY A 106 10.95 -4.11 11.00
CA GLY A 106 11.64 -3.57 12.18
C GLY A 106 12.21 -2.18 12.01
N GLU A 107 12.16 -1.58 10.83
CA GLU A 107 12.59 -0.20 10.62
C GLU A 107 11.43 0.76 10.85
N ALA A 108 11.70 1.86 11.57
CA ALA A 108 10.75 2.94 11.78
C ALA A 108 11.19 4.19 11.02
N HIS A 109 10.24 4.83 10.34
CA HIS A 109 10.52 6.01 9.54
C HIS A 109 9.28 6.90 9.32
N THR A 110 9.54 8.10 8.78
CA THR A 110 8.53 9.13 8.49
C THR A 110 8.56 9.48 7.00
N LEU A 111 7.53 9.09 6.26
CA LEU A 111 7.42 9.42 4.83
C LEU A 111 7.07 10.90 4.64
N VAL A 112 7.80 11.57 3.76
CA VAL A 112 7.56 12.96 3.38
C VAL A 112 7.57 13.08 1.86
N ILE A 113 6.54 13.72 1.31
CA ILE A 113 6.57 14.14 -0.08
C ILE A 113 7.40 15.42 -0.17
N SER A 114 8.37 15.44 -1.07
CA SER A 114 9.27 16.59 -1.21
C SER A 114 8.49 17.87 -1.55
N ASP A 115 8.87 18.98 -0.92
CA ASP A 115 8.23 20.28 -1.16
C ASP A 115 8.41 20.75 -2.60
N ASP A 116 9.52 20.34 -3.24
CA ASP A 116 9.87 20.62 -4.63
C ASP A 116 9.39 19.54 -5.61
N SER A 117 8.53 18.62 -5.17
CA SER A 117 7.95 17.61 -6.07
C SER A 117 7.17 18.30 -7.19
N PRO A 118 7.49 18.04 -8.47
CA PRO A 118 6.89 18.75 -9.60
C PRO A 118 5.40 18.42 -9.79
N GLU A 119 4.93 17.35 -9.19
CA GLU A 119 3.57 16.86 -9.23
C GLU A 119 3.28 16.03 -7.98
N PRO A 120 2.00 15.72 -7.67
CA PRO A 120 1.68 14.81 -6.57
C PRO A 120 2.41 13.47 -6.73
N ALA A 121 3.05 13.01 -5.66
CA ALA A 121 3.71 11.72 -5.70
C ALA A 121 2.67 10.59 -5.81
N LEU A 122 2.94 9.62 -6.69
CA LEU A 122 2.21 8.36 -6.79
C LEU A 122 3.20 7.23 -6.52
N ILE A 123 2.89 6.43 -5.51
CA ILE A 123 3.78 5.36 -5.04
C ILE A 123 2.94 4.11 -4.86
N LEU A 124 3.31 3.02 -5.53
CA LEU A 124 2.76 1.70 -5.25
C LEU A 124 3.51 1.12 -4.05
N PHE A 125 2.79 0.84 -2.97
CA PHE A 125 3.30 0.11 -1.82
C PHE A 125 2.67 -1.28 -1.71
N MET A 126 3.49 -2.27 -1.42
CA MET A 126 3.11 -3.64 -1.07
C MET A 126 3.64 -3.91 0.33
N VAL A 127 2.74 -3.95 1.29
CA VAL A 127 3.01 -4.07 2.72
C VAL A 127 2.69 -5.50 3.16
N GLU A 128 3.65 -6.19 3.74
CA GLU A 128 3.46 -7.48 4.39
C GLU A 128 3.23 -7.27 5.89
N GLY A 129 2.17 -7.89 6.45
CA GLY A 129 1.77 -7.63 7.83
C GLY A 129 1.16 -6.22 7.98
N GLY A 130 1.29 -5.64 9.16
CA GLY A 130 0.71 -4.34 9.47
C GLY A 130 1.72 -3.23 9.68
N LEU A 131 1.19 -2.05 9.98
CA LEU A 131 1.94 -0.87 10.41
C LEU A 131 1.63 -0.56 11.87
N ILE A 132 2.64 -0.17 12.62
CA ILE A 132 2.49 0.40 13.95
C ILE A 132 2.91 1.87 13.88
N TYR A 133 1.94 2.77 14.05
CA TYR A 133 2.23 4.20 14.13
C TYR A 133 2.80 4.54 15.49
N LEU A 134 3.81 5.40 15.49
CA LEU A 134 4.50 5.87 16.68
C LEU A 134 4.16 7.34 16.97
N ASP A 135 4.16 7.72 18.23
CA ASP A 135 3.89 9.11 18.63
C ASP A 135 5.13 9.97 18.33
N LYS A 136 5.01 10.86 17.38
CA LYS A 136 5.92 11.95 17.02
C LYS A 136 7.30 11.59 16.47
N SER A 137 7.87 10.41 16.75
CA SER A 137 9.22 10.06 16.33
C SER A 137 9.47 8.55 16.31
N VAL A 138 10.58 8.12 15.71
CA VAL A 138 11.02 6.72 15.68
C VAL A 138 11.25 6.09 17.06
N ASN A 139 11.41 6.92 18.10
CA ASN A 139 11.52 6.49 19.50
C ASN A 139 10.22 6.71 20.29
N GLY A 140 9.13 7.07 19.61
CA GLY A 140 7.82 7.31 20.21
C GLY A 140 7.15 6.05 20.72
N GLY A 141 6.15 6.23 21.57
CA GLY A 141 5.28 5.14 22.01
C GLY A 141 4.27 4.72 20.91
N PHE A 142 3.54 3.66 21.20
CA PHE A 142 2.43 3.21 20.34
C PHE A 142 1.36 4.30 20.20
N ALA A 143 1.00 4.60 18.97
CA ALA A 143 -0.07 5.56 18.66
C ALA A 143 -1.28 4.89 17.98
N ALA A 144 -1.06 4.04 16.99
CA ALA A 144 -2.11 3.34 16.26
C ALA A 144 -1.56 2.08 15.57
N TYR A 145 -2.46 1.22 15.14
CA TYR A 145 -2.16 0.03 14.34
C TYR A 145 -3.02 0.03 13.08
N GLU A 146 -2.43 -0.42 11.98
CA GLU A 146 -3.12 -0.61 10.72
C GLU A 146 -2.67 -1.89 10.01
N ASP A 147 -3.61 -2.59 9.43
CA ASP A 147 -3.40 -3.80 8.63
C ASP A 147 -4.43 -3.90 7.49
N GLY A 148 -4.41 -5.02 6.78
CA GLY A 148 -5.36 -5.27 5.70
C GLY A 148 -6.83 -5.23 6.13
N PHE A 149 -7.15 -5.60 7.38
CA PHE A 149 -8.53 -5.54 7.90
C PHE A 149 -8.95 -4.11 8.21
N THR A 150 -8.13 -3.37 8.96
CA THR A 150 -8.44 -1.99 9.35
C THR A 150 -8.52 -1.08 8.13
N LEU A 151 -7.64 -1.29 7.14
CA LEU A 151 -7.64 -0.53 5.90
C LEU A 151 -8.87 -0.85 5.03
N LEU A 152 -9.32 -2.12 4.99
CA LEU A 152 -10.55 -2.53 4.31
C LEU A 152 -11.76 -1.81 4.94
N GLU A 153 -11.86 -1.79 6.27
CA GLU A 153 -12.98 -1.12 6.96
C GLU A 153 -12.94 0.41 6.79
N LEU A 154 -11.76 1.03 6.82
CA LEU A 154 -11.58 2.45 6.49
C LEU A 154 -12.10 2.74 5.07
N THR A 155 -11.71 1.92 4.11
CA THR A 155 -12.12 2.07 2.71
C THR A 155 -13.62 1.88 2.52
N ARG A 156 -14.20 0.84 3.13
CA ARG A 156 -15.64 0.58 3.09
C ARG A 156 -16.44 1.73 3.71
N LYS A 157 -15.98 2.27 4.84
CA LYS A 157 -16.61 3.41 5.48
C LYS A 157 -16.61 4.61 4.55
N TYR A 158 -15.45 4.98 4.00
CA TYR A 158 -15.33 6.10 3.06
C TYR A 158 -16.23 5.91 1.83
N TYR A 159 -16.25 4.72 1.22
CA TYR A 159 -17.09 4.47 0.04
C TYR A 159 -18.57 4.65 0.34
N ARG A 160 -19.07 4.18 1.49
CA ARG A 160 -20.46 4.42 1.92
C ARG A 160 -20.77 5.91 2.08
N GLU A 161 -19.88 6.65 2.74
CA GLU A 161 -20.02 8.10 2.98
C GLU A 161 -19.97 8.90 1.67
N ALA A 162 -19.15 8.47 0.71
CA ALA A 162 -19.05 9.07 -0.62
C ALA A 162 -20.12 8.61 -1.61
N GLY A 163 -21.04 7.72 -1.21
CA GLY A 163 -22.09 7.17 -2.09
C GLY A 163 -21.54 6.22 -3.18
N LEU A 164 -20.39 5.61 -2.95
CA LEU A 164 -19.77 4.66 -3.86
C LEU A 164 -20.23 3.22 -3.56
N ASP A 165 -20.23 2.37 -4.59
CA ASP A 165 -20.50 0.95 -4.42
C ASP A 165 -19.32 0.25 -3.71
N VAL A 166 -19.62 -0.41 -2.60
CA VAL A 166 -18.61 -1.14 -1.79
C VAL A 166 -18.33 -2.55 -2.28
N ARG A 167 -19.22 -3.13 -3.11
CA ARG A 167 -19.09 -4.53 -3.58
C ARG A 167 -17.79 -4.82 -4.35
N PRO A 168 -17.27 -3.90 -5.18
CA PRO A 168 -15.98 -4.12 -5.83
C PRO A 168 -14.81 -4.32 -4.87
N LEU A 169 -14.89 -3.82 -3.62
CA LEU A 169 -13.84 -4.00 -2.62
C LEU A 169 -13.66 -5.45 -2.19
N ASP A 170 -14.74 -6.26 -2.26
CA ASP A 170 -14.67 -7.68 -1.90
C ASP A 170 -13.81 -8.48 -2.89
N LEU A 171 -13.67 -7.99 -4.14
CA LEU A 171 -12.78 -8.56 -5.13
C LEU A 171 -11.30 -8.33 -4.81
N LEU A 172 -10.99 -7.37 -3.95
CA LEU A 172 -9.62 -7.03 -3.53
C LEU A 172 -9.18 -7.81 -2.28
N VAL A 173 -10.06 -8.58 -1.65
CA VAL A 173 -9.77 -9.35 -0.43
C VAL A 173 -9.08 -10.67 -0.76
N ARG A 174 -8.00 -11.00 -0.02
CA ARG A 174 -7.21 -12.24 -0.14
C ARG A 174 -6.91 -12.83 1.24
#